data_5f233a6f218da76fd5bf211d5668c12b
#
_entry.id   5f233a6f218da76fd5bf211d5668c12b
#
_cell.length_a   1.000
_cell.length_b   1.000
_cell.length_c   1.000
_cell.angle_alpha   90.00
_cell.angle_beta   90.00
_cell.angle_gamma   90.00
#
_symmetry.space_group_name_H-M   'P 1'
#
loop_
_entity.id
_entity.type
_entity.pdbx_description
1 polymer ?
#
loop_
_entity_poly.entity_id
_entity_poly.type
_entity_poly.pdbx_seq_one_letter_code
_entity_poly.pdbx_strand_id
1 'polypeptide(L)'
;MKNIKTFGAIYIGTYEVQLKIFEIRSDSNGLREIDCLRTRTELARDIFYHKKVSFETLQNLILALNDMKNTMKTYKVDDYGIHAGYALKSAENVYFVLDQIRLHCGLHVTILSNSEQRFLSYQATAQAPAFEDLVSDSAIMADIGGSSLQLTLFEKGKIVTTQHIMLGAFRVRENLKRLGQKSDGREQLYDMIRKEIGTFTNMFLREKKPKYLIMLNDQLLTVLRQMYSYKEKHFLTKDEMLHYLKKMGKDVSYTVSGQGQLIDDPDEMFLPFFLLSDTLLHQMDFDKIYLPGASVPEGMALEYA
;
A
#
# COMPACT_ATOMS: atom_id res chain seq x y z
N MET A 1 -25.14 19.80 19.20
CA MET A 1 -23.73 19.35 19.34
C MET A 1 -23.38 18.62 18.08
N LYS A 2 -22.34 18.99 17.35
CA LYS A 2 -21.88 18.23 16.19
C LYS A 2 -21.38 16.87 16.71
N ASN A 3 -22.03 15.77 16.30
CA ASN A 3 -21.62 14.45 16.74
C ASN A 3 -20.32 14.09 15.98
N ILE A 4 -19.18 14.35 16.61
CA ILE A 4 -17.88 13.97 16.14
C ILE A 4 -17.54 12.67 16.87
N LYS A 5 -17.28 11.61 16.11
CA LYS A 5 -16.78 10.34 16.62
C LYS A 5 -15.33 10.13 16.19
N THR A 6 -14.60 9.37 16.96
CA THR A 6 -13.23 8.98 16.63
C THR A 6 -13.14 7.48 16.40
N PHE A 7 -12.40 7.08 15.37
CA PHE A 7 -12.20 5.68 15.02
C PHE A 7 -10.71 5.38 14.82
N GLY A 8 -10.26 4.27 15.39
CA GLY A 8 -8.91 3.75 15.23
C GLY A 8 -8.89 2.57 14.24
N ALA A 9 -8.22 2.72 13.12
CA ALA A 9 -8.03 1.65 12.15
C ALA A 9 -6.61 1.07 12.26
N ILE A 10 -6.48 -0.17 12.75
CA ILE A 10 -5.21 -0.89 12.74
C ILE A 10 -5.18 -1.85 11.57
N TYR A 11 -4.18 -1.70 10.71
CA TYR A 11 -3.94 -2.62 9.60
C TYR A 11 -2.57 -3.30 9.74
N ILE A 12 -2.59 -4.62 9.83
CA ILE A 12 -1.38 -5.46 9.90
C ILE A 12 -1.01 -5.85 8.47
N GLY A 13 -0.10 -5.09 7.88
CA GLY A 13 0.47 -5.36 6.56
C GLY A 13 1.58 -6.40 6.61
N THR A 14 2.22 -6.61 5.46
CA THR A 14 3.30 -7.61 5.33
C THR A 14 4.63 -7.14 5.89
N TYR A 15 4.91 -5.85 5.86
CA TYR A 15 6.18 -5.27 6.33
C TYR A 15 6.00 -4.20 7.41
N GLU A 16 4.78 -3.72 7.61
CA GLU A 16 4.45 -2.76 8.67
C GLU A 16 3.07 -3.03 9.27
N VAL A 17 2.89 -2.61 10.51
CA VAL A 17 1.58 -2.42 11.13
C VAL A 17 1.32 -0.93 11.21
N GLN A 18 0.14 -0.52 10.80
CA GLN A 18 -0.26 0.87 10.77
C GLN A 18 -1.51 1.07 11.64
N LEU A 19 -1.48 2.09 12.50
CA LEU A 19 -2.65 2.66 13.13
C LEU A 19 -2.90 4.02 12.50
N LYS A 20 -4.11 4.25 11.99
CA LYS A 20 -4.62 5.57 11.68
C LYS A 20 -5.78 5.91 12.59
N ILE A 21 -5.80 7.13 13.12
CA ILE A 21 -6.89 7.65 13.95
C ILE A 21 -7.64 8.68 13.13
N PHE A 22 -8.95 8.50 13.04
CA PHE A 22 -9.82 9.35 12.25
C PHE A 22 -10.86 10.05 13.11
N GLU A 23 -11.15 11.29 12.75
CA GLU A 23 -12.34 12.01 13.16
C GLU A 23 -13.41 11.82 12.08
N ILE A 24 -14.58 11.36 12.48
CA ILE A 24 -15.73 11.11 11.63
C ILE A 24 -16.83 12.09 12.00
N ARG A 25 -17.34 12.83 11.01
CA ARG A 25 -18.40 13.81 11.18
C ARG A 25 -19.68 13.34 10.54
N SER A 26 -20.74 13.23 11.33
CA SER A 26 -22.05 12.77 10.85
C SER A 26 -22.72 13.75 9.86
N ASP A 27 -22.27 15.01 9.81
CA ASP A 27 -22.90 16.08 9.00
C ASP A 27 -22.31 16.25 7.59
N SER A 28 -21.20 15.57 7.27
CA SER A 28 -20.47 15.85 6.02
C SER A 28 -19.87 14.63 5.32
N ASN A 29 -20.15 13.40 5.74
CA ASN A 29 -19.40 12.19 5.32
C ASN A 29 -17.87 12.41 5.32
N GLY A 30 -17.40 13.40 6.13
CA GLY A 30 -16.01 13.81 6.16
C GLY A 30 -15.18 12.93 7.09
N LEU A 31 -14.24 12.21 6.50
CA LEU A 31 -13.18 11.51 7.21
C LEU A 31 -11.95 12.41 7.31
N ARG A 32 -11.47 12.66 8.53
CA ARG A 32 -10.25 13.44 8.76
C ARG A 32 -9.25 12.60 9.55
N GLU A 33 -8.11 12.29 8.94
CA GLU A 33 -6.99 11.69 9.66
C GLU A 33 -6.45 12.66 10.71
N ILE A 34 -6.35 12.18 11.96
CA ILE A 34 -5.82 12.94 13.10
C ILE A 34 -4.37 12.57 13.32
N ASP A 35 -4.07 11.26 13.29
CA ASP A 35 -2.74 10.74 13.58
C ASP A 35 -2.50 9.43 12.83
N CYS A 36 -1.23 9.14 12.56
CA CYS A 36 -0.78 7.93 11.90
C CYS A 36 0.49 7.40 12.57
N LEU A 37 0.39 6.22 13.16
CA LEU A 37 1.51 5.50 13.75
C LEU A 37 1.85 4.29 12.87
N ARG A 38 3.12 4.12 12.53
CA ARG A 38 3.62 2.98 11.74
C ARG A 38 4.74 2.28 12.49
N THR A 39 4.66 0.96 12.54
CA THR A 39 5.69 0.11 13.15
C THR A 39 6.02 -1.03 12.20
N ARG A 40 7.29 -1.25 11.97
CA ARG A 40 7.79 -2.30 11.09
C ARG A 40 7.56 -3.67 11.65
N THR A 41 7.36 -4.63 10.75
CA THR A 41 7.29 -6.05 11.09
C THR A 41 8.05 -6.89 10.07
N GLU A 42 8.61 -8.01 10.52
CA GLU A 42 9.27 -8.98 9.64
C GLU A 42 8.31 -10.10 9.14
N LEU A 43 7.00 -9.86 9.20
CA LEU A 43 5.97 -10.83 8.81
C LEU A 43 6.18 -11.36 7.38
N ALA A 44 6.47 -10.47 6.43
CA ALA A 44 6.70 -10.88 5.06
C ALA A 44 7.90 -11.82 4.93
N ARG A 45 8.99 -11.53 5.64
CA ARG A 45 10.20 -12.34 5.64
C ARG A 45 9.96 -13.74 6.19
N ASP A 46 9.35 -13.80 7.35
CA ASP A 46 9.02 -15.05 8.03
C ASP A 46 8.08 -15.93 7.17
N ILE A 47 7.01 -15.35 6.66
CA ILE A 47 6.03 -16.07 5.84
C ILE A 47 6.65 -16.51 4.50
N PHE A 48 7.47 -15.67 3.90
CA PHE A 48 8.09 -15.99 2.60
C PHE A 48 9.09 -17.13 2.69
N TYR A 49 10.00 -17.07 3.68
CA TYR A 49 11.08 -18.05 3.79
C TYR A 49 10.71 -19.27 4.63
N HIS A 50 9.94 -19.09 5.71
CA HIS A 50 9.71 -20.12 6.72
C HIS A 50 8.27 -20.63 6.75
N LYS A 51 7.34 -20.00 6.01
CA LYS A 51 5.90 -20.30 6.04
C LYS A 51 5.28 -20.19 7.45
N LYS A 52 5.98 -19.63 8.40
CA LYS A 52 5.58 -19.47 9.80
C LYS A 52 6.04 -18.13 10.32
N VAL A 53 5.26 -17.51 11.17
CA VAL A 53 5.67 -16.34 11.95
C VAL A 53 6.55 -16.82 13.11
N SER A 54 7.76 -16.30 13.20
CA SER A 54 8.70 -16.62 14.28
C SER A 54 8.23 -16.03 15.62
N PHE A 55 8.77 -16.56 16.71
CA PHE A 55 8.46 -16.06 18.04
C PHE A 55 8.90 -14.59 18.21
N GLU A 56 10.06 -14.24 17.69
CA GLU A 56 10.59 -12.88 17.73
C GLU A 56 9.68 -11.90 17.00
N THR A 57 9.30 -12.23 15.75
CA THR A 57 8.36 -11.40 14.96
C THR A 57 7.01 -11.26 15.64
N LEU A 58 6.50 -12.34 16.26
CA LEU A 58 5.25 -12.31 17.01
C LEU A 58 5.35 -11.41 18.25
N GLN A 59 6.45 -11.48 19.00
CA GLN A 59 6.66 -10.59 20.16
C GLN A 59 6.71 -9.11 19.74
N ASN A 60 7.46 -8.80 18.67
CA ASN A 60 7.54 -7.44 18.14
C ASN A 60 6.16 -6.94 17.67
N LEU A 61 5.37 -7.80 17.03
CA LEU A 61 3.99 -7.49 16.65
C LEU A 61 3.09 -7.20 17.86
N ILE A 62 3.19 -8.01 18.92
CA ILE A 62 2.45 -7.81 20.16
C ILE A 62 2.82 -6.49 20.84
N LEU A 63 4.11 -6.13 20.88
CA LEU A 63 4.57 -4.85 21.40
C LEU A 63 3.99 -3.69 20.60
N ALA A 64 4.11 -3.74 19.28
CA ALA A 64 3.56 -2.71 18.39
C ALA A 64 2.04 -2.53 18.58
N LEU A 65 1.29 -3.63 18.66
CA LEU A 65 -0.16 -3.59 18.87
C LEU A 65 -0.54 -3.00 20.25
N ASN A 66 0.24 -3.29 21.31
CA ASN A 66 0.01 -2.68 22.62
C ASN A 66 0.30 -1.18 22.63
N ASP A 67 1.35 -0.73 21.93
CA ASP A 67 1.66 0.69 21.78
C ASP A 67 0.53 1.42 21.02
N MET A 68 0.03 0.83 19.95
CA MET A 68 -1.11 1.35 19.18
C MET A 68 -2.38 1.40 20.03
N LYS A 69 -2.64 0.37 20.83
CA LYS A 69 -3.75 0.36 21.80
C LYS A 69 -3.63 1.47 22.85
N ASN A 70 -2.44 1.74 23.35
CA ASN A 70 -2.20 2.83 24.30
C ASN A 70 -2.36 4.20 23.62
N THR A 71 -1.93 4.33 22.39
CA THR A 71 -2.15 5.54 21.58
C THR A 71 -3.64 5.82 21.42
N MET A 72 -4.44 4.81 21.02
CA MET A 72 -5.90 4.95 20.92
C MET A 72 -6.55 5.37 22.26
N LYS A 73 -6.08 4.84 23.38
CA LYS A 73 -6.56 5.28 24.72
C LYS A 73 -6.22 6.75 24.99
N THR A 74 -5.02 7.20 24.63
CA THR A 74 -4.58 8.60 24.81
C THR A 74 -5.47 9.55 24.00
N TYR A 75 -5.82 9.17 22.76
CA TYR A 75 -6.74 9.92 21.91
C TYR A 75 -8.23 9.75 22.31
N LYS A 76 -8.53 8.87 23.27
CA LYS A 76 -9.90 8.53 23.69
C LYS A 76 -10.76 8.11 22.48
N VAL A 77 -10.21 7.23 21.65
CA VAL A 77 -10.89 6.71 20.48
C VAL A 77 -12.17 5.98 20.89
N ASP A 78 -13.30 6.32 20.25
CA ASP A 78 -14.64 5.81 20.60
C ASP A 78 -14.81 4.35 20.21
N ASP A 79 -14.26 3.97 19.03
CA ASP A 79 -14.29 2.60 18.52
C ASP A 79 -13.11 2.32 17.60
N TYR A 80 -12.83 1.04 17.35
CA TYR A 80 -11.69 0.66 16.52
C TYR A 80 -11.91 -0.66 15.78
N GLY A 81 -11.23 -0.83 14.64
CA GLY A 81 -11.14 -2.08 13.90
C GLY A 81 -9.70 -2.52 13.71
N ILE A 82 -9.49 -3.85 13.63
CA ILE A 82 -8.17 -4.42 13.39
C ILE A 82 -8.26 -5.46 12.28
N HIS A 83 -7.58 -5.18 11.18
CA HIS A 83 -7.52 -6.09 10.05
C HIS A 83 -6.08 -6.47 9.73
N ALA A 84 -5.90 -7.70 9.26
CA ALA A 84 -4.63 -8.14 8.70
C ALA A 84 -4.80 -8.45 7.21
N GLY A 85 -3.78 -8.14 6.43
CA GLY A 85 -3.74 -8.47 5.01
C GLY A 85 -3.68 -9.98 4.77
N TYR A 86 -4.12 -10.40 3.59
CA TYR A 86 -4.23 -11.81 3.19
C TYR A 86 -2.93 -12.62 3.36
N ALA A 87 -1.76 -11.96 3.25
CA ALA A 87 -0.48 -12.64 3.39
C ALA A 87 -0.32 -13.37 4.72
N LEU A 88 -0.86 -12.83 5.82
CA LEU A 88 -0.82 -13.47 7.14
C LEU A 88 -1.53 -14.84 7.12
N LYS A 89 -2.59 -15.00 6.32
CA LYS A 89 -3.30 -16.28 6.16
C LYS A 89 -2.42 -17.39 5.61
N SER A 90 -1.33 -17.05 4.91
CA SER A 90 -0.40 -18.02 4.34
C SER A 90 0.57 -18.61 5.37
N ALA A 91 0.59 -18.09 6.59
CA ALA A 91 1.40 -18.67 7.67
C ALA A 91 0.76 -19.93 8.22
N GLU A 92 1.51 -21.04 8.29
CA GLU A 92 1.04 -22.34 8.84
C GLU A 92 0.60 -22.23 10.29
N ASN A 93 1.16 -21.27 11.05
CA ASN A 93 0.84 -21.05 12.47
C ASN A 93 -0.08 -19.82 12.67
N VAL A 94 -0.85 -19.41 11.68
CA VAL A 94 -1.69 -18.21 11.74
C VAL A 94 -2.64 -18.23 12.94
N TYR A 95 -3.30 -19.34 13.23
CA TYR A 95 -4.24 -19.43 14.34
C TYR A 95 -3.55 -19.25 15.70
N PHE A 96 -2.34 -19.78 15.85
CA PHE A 96 -1.51 -19.53 17.04
C PHE A 96 -1.18 -18.05 17.16
N VAL A 97 -0.76 -17.38 16.08
CA VAL A 97 -0.48 -15.94 16.06
C VAL A 97 -1.69 -15.11 16.50
N LEU A 98 -2.86 -15.40 15.94
CA LEU A 98 -4.10 -14.70 16.29
C LEU A 98 -4.49 -14.91 17.75
N ASP A 99 -4.33 -16.13 18.27
CA ASP A 99 -4.61 -16.46 19.67
C ASP A 99 -3.66 -15.74 20.63
N GLN A 100 -2.36 -15.67 20.30
CA GLN A 100 -1.38 -14.93 21.09
C GLN A 100 -1.64 -13.42 21.09
N ILE A 101 -2.03 -12.84 19.97
CA ILE A 101 -2.45 -11.43 19.92
C ILE A 101 -3.67 -11.21 20.83
N ARG A 102 -4.66 -12.08 20.76
CA ARG A 102 -5.86 -12.02 21.62
C ARG A 102 -5.50 -12.09 23.10
N LEU A 103 -4.62 -13.02 23.48
CA LEU A 103 -4.22 -13.24 24.88
C LEU A 103 -3.40 -12.06 25.43
N HIS A 104 -2.44 -11.54 24.67
CA HIS A 104 -1.50 -10.52 25.16
C HIS A 104 -1.95 -9.09 24.94
N CYS A 105 -2.77 -8.83 23.92
CA CYS A 105 -3.26 -7.48 23.61
C CYS A 105 -4.75 -7.32 23.93
N GLY A 106 -5.51 -8.41 24.06
CA GLY A 106 -6.97 -8.37 24.16
C GLY A 106 -7.63 -7.86 22.87
N LEU A 107 -6.97 -8.04 21.73
CA LEU A 107 -7.40 -7.55 20.43
C LEU A 107 -7.86 -8.70 19.54
N HIS A 108 -8.92 -8.49 18.78
CA HIS A 108 -9.42 -9.45 17.79
C HIS A 108 -9.03 -8.98 16.39
N VAL A 109 -8.24 -9.80 15.69
CA VAL A 109 -7.76 -9.50 14.34
C VAL A 109 -8.60 -10.29 13.33
N THR A 110 -9.18 -9.60 12.35
CA THR A 110 -9.84 -10.19 11.19
C THR A 110 -8.85 -10.21 10.00
N ILE A 111 -8.68 -11.38 9.40
CA ILE A 111 -7.84 -11.48 8.19
C ILE A 111 -8.71 -11.22 6.97
N LEU A 112 -8.37 -10.17 6.23
CA LEU A 112 -9.05 -9.82 4.99
C LEU A 112 -8.65 -10.79 3.86
N SER A 113 -9.63 -11.18 3.07
CA SER A 113 -9.37 -11.74 1.74
C SER A 113 -8.83 -10.66 0.80
N ASN A 114 -8.23 -11.06 -0.32
CA ASN A 114 -7.79 -10.10 -1.34
C ASN A 114 -8.96 -9.25 -1.88
N SER A 115 -10.17 -9.82 -1.91
CA SER A 115 -11.37 -9.10 -2.37
C SER A 115 -11.84 -8.06 -1.37
N GLU A 116 -11.85 -8.38 -0.07
CA GLU A 116 -12.19 -7.45 1.00
C GLU A 116 -11.17 -6.32 1.11
N GLN A 117 -9.87 -6.64 1.06
CA GLN A 117 -8.82 -5.62 1.06
C GLN A 117 -8.99 -4.64 -0.11
N ARG A 118 -9.24 -5.17 -1.32
CA ARG A 118 -9.51 -4.35 -2.50
C ARG A 118 -10.77 -3.50 -2.34
N PHE A 119 -11.83 -4.07 -1.76
CA PHE A 119 -13.07 -3.34 -1.55
C PHE A 119 -12.86 -2.14 -0.63
N LEU A 120 -12.13 -2.30 0.48
CA LEU A 120 -11.79 -1.21 1.40
C LEU A 120 -10.93 -0.13 0.71
N SER A 121 -9.90 -0.53 -0.03
CA SER A 121 -9.08 0.42 -0.81
C SER A 121 -9.92 1.14 -1.87
N TYR A 122 -10.86 0.45 -2.51
CA TYR A 122 -11.77 1.04 -3.47
C TYR A 122 -12.72 2.05 -2.81
N GLN A 123 -13.37 1.69 -1.70
CA GLN A 123 -14.25 2.60 -0.97
C GLN A 123 -13.52 3.88 -0.54
N ALA A 124 -12.30 3.72 -0.02
CA ALA A 124 -11.46 4.86 0.36
C ALA A 124 -11.15 5.77 -0.83
N THR A 125 -10.80 5.16 -1.96
CA THR A 125 -10.49 5.90 -3.21
C THR A 125 -11.72 6.60 -3.79
N ALA A 126 -12.89 5.97 -3.68
CA ALA A 126 -14.15 6.50 -4.18
C ALA A 126 -14.63 7.78 -3.44
N GLN A 127 -14.10 8.05 -2.24
CA GLN A 127 -14.34 9.32 -1.55
C GLN A 127 -13.55 10.50 -2.14
N ALA A 128 -12.57 10.22 -2.99
CA ALA A 128 -11.83 11.28 -3.66
C ALA A 128 -12.75 12.03 -4.67
N PRO A 129 -12.84 13.38 -4.60
CA PRO A 129 -13.78 14.15 -5.43
C PRO A 129 -13.66 13.91 -6.94
N ALA A 130 -12.46 13.51 -7.40
CA ALA A 130 -12.22 13.25 -8.81
C ALA A 130 -12.58 11.82 -9.25
N PHE A 131 -12.88 10.91 -8.32
CA PHE A 131 -12.94 9.47 -8.62
C PHE A 131 -14.02 9.11 -9.65
N GLU A 132 -15.23 9.64 -9.50
CA GLU A 132 -16.34 9.36 -10.42
C GLU A 132 -16.00 9.80 -11.85
N ASP A 133 -15.39 10.97 -12.01
CA ASP A 133 -14.96 11.48 -13.31
C ASP A 133 -13.86 10.60 -13.93
N LEU A 134 -12.92 10.11 -13.09
CA LEU A 134 -11.84 9.26 -13.54
C LEU A 134 -12.33 7.91 -14.08
N VAL A 135 -13.25 7.26 -13.37
CA VAL A 135 -13.75 5.92 -13.74
C VAL A 135 -14.86 5.99 -14.79
N SER A 136 -15.57 7.11 -14.93
CA SER A 136 -16.63 7.29 -15.93
C SER A 136 -16.11 7.26 -17.37
N ASP A 137 -14.87 7.65 -17.56
CA ASP A 137 -14.16 7.55 -18.85
C ASP A 137 -13.46 6.18 -18.94
N SER A 138 -12.17 6.15 -18.68
CA SER A 138 -11.39 4.90 -18.56
C SER A 138 -10.21 5.11 -17.62
N ALA A 139 -10.05 4.19 -16.67
CA ALA A 139 -8.98 4.27 -15.68
C ALA A 139 -8.42 2.89 -15.35
N ILE A 140 -7.13 2.85 -15.03
CA ILE A 140 -6.52 1.73 -14.32
C ILE A 140 -6.26 2.16 -12.89
N MET A 141 -6.71 1.38 -11.95
CA MET A 141 -6.29 1.52 -10.54
C MET A 141 -5.22 0.48 -10.24
N ALA A 142 -4.06 0.94 -9.82
CA ALA A 142 -2.92 0.12 -9.44
C ALA A 142 -2.66 0.26 -7.93
N ASP A 143 -2.93 -0.80 -7.19
CA ASP A 143 -2.64 -0.90 -5.75
C ASP A 143 -1.33 -1.69 -5.57
N ILE A 144 -0.26 -0.98 -5.19
CA ILE A 144 1.09 -1.51 -5.07
C ILE A 144 1.37 -1.75 -3.58
N GLY A 145 1.17 -2.99 -3.15
CA GLY A 145 1.42 -3.40 -1.78
C GLY A 145 2.76 -4.10 -1.57
N GLY A 146 3.03 -4.46 -0.31
CA GLY A 146 4.24 -5.21 0.05
C GLY A 146 4.25 -6.63 -0.53
N SER A 147 3.12 -7.33 -0.55
CA SER A 147 3.03 -8.73 -1.00
C SER A 147 2.58 -8.88 -2.45
N SER A 148 1.83 -7.92 -2.99
CA SER A 148 1.16 -8.04 -4.29
C SER A 148 0.95 -6.68 -4.95
N LEU A 149 0.70 -6.75 -6.26
CA LEU A 149 0.20 -5.66 -7.09
C LEU A 149 -1.21 -6.04 -7.54
N GLN A 150 -2.18 -5.16 -7.38
CA GLN A 150 -3.53 -5.34 -7.94
C GLN A 150 -3.77 -4.30 -9.03
N LEU A 151 -4.25 -4.77 -10.18
CA LEU A 151 -4.61 -3.92 -11.32
C LEU A 151 -6.10 -4.06 -11.60
N THR A 152 -6.83 -2.96 -11.56
CA THR A 152 -8.26 -2.92 -11.86
C THR A 152 -8.51 -1.98 -13.02
N LEU A 153 -9.12 -2.48 -14.09
CA LEU A 153 -9.53 -1.68 -15.26
C LEU A 153 -10.97 -1.24 -15.11
N PHE A 154 -11.20 0.06 -15.23
CA PHE A 154 -12.52 0.69 -15.27
C PHE A 154 -12.79 1.22 -16.68
N GLU A 155 -14.01 1.04 -17.15
CA GLU A 155 -14.54 1.66 -18.36
C GLU A 155 -16.00 2.06 -18.12
N LYS A 156 -16.34 3.29 -18.45
CA LYS A 156 -17.71 3.83 -18.32
C LYS A 156 -18.33 3.59 -16.93
N GLY A 157 -17.56 3.85 -15.89
CA GLY A 157 -17.96 3.69 -14.49
C GLY A 157 -18.08 2.24 -14.00
N LYS A 158 -17.65 1.25 -14.80
CA LYS A 158 -17.75 -0.17 -14.43
C LYS A 158 -16.40 -0.84 -14.36
N ILE A 159 -16.25 -1.77 -13.43
CA ILE A 159 -15.08 -2.65 -13.39
C ILE A 159 -15.19 -3.65 -14.54
N VAL A 160 -14.21 -3.60 -15.44
CA VAL A 160 -14.08 -4.56 -16.56
C VAL A 160 -13.37 -5.83 -16.09
N THR A 161 -12.27 -5.65 -15.38
CA THR A 161 -11.47 -6.74 -14.83
C THR A 161 -10.63 -6.29 -13.65
N THR A 162 -10.26 -7.24 -12.82
CA THR A 162 -9.24 -7.06 -11.79
C THR A 162 -8.29 -8.24 -11.80
N GLN A 163 -7.01 -7.96 -11.79
CA GLN A 163 -5.97 -8.98 -11.67
C GLN A 163 -5.16 -8.75 -10.39
N HIS A 164 -4.99 -9.82 -9.64
CA HIS A 164 -4.10 -9.87 -8.48
C HIS A 164 -2.81 -10.56 -8.89
N ILE A 165 -1.71 -9.82 -8.87
CA ILE A 165 -0.38 -10.29 -9.24
C ILE A 165 0.42 -10.49 -7.95
N MET A 166 0.94 -11.70 -7.72
CA MET A 166 1.74 -12.04 -6.55
C MET A 166 3.16 -11.47 -6.65
N LEU A 167 3.24 -10.19 -6.99
CA LEU A 167 4.48 -9.41 -7.14
C LEU A 167 4.34 -8.08 -6.40
N GLY A 168 4.64 -8.09 -5.11
CA GLY A 168 4.71 -6.87 -4.30
C GLY A 168 6.14 -6.45 -4.02
N ALA A 169 6.29 -5.29 -3.39
CA ALA A 169 7.59 -4.68 -3.12
C ALA A 169 8.53 -5.60 -2.32
N PHE A 170 8.01 -6.41 -1.40
CA PHE A 170 8.82 -7.36 -0.66
C PHE A 170 9.49 -8.40 -1.57
N ARG A 171 8.75 -8.99 -2.53
CA ARG A 171 9.33 -9.94 -3.49
C ARG A 171 10.38 -9.29 -4.39
N VAL A 172 10.15 -8.05 -4.78
CA VAL A 172 11.12 -7.28 -5.57
C VAL A 172 12.39 -7.06 -4.75
N ARG A 173 12.27 -6.69 -3.46
CA ARG A 173 13.42 -6.55 -2.55
C ARG A 173 14.24 -7.83 -2.43
N GLU A 174 13.58 -8.96 -2.20
CA GLU A 174 14.27 -10.24 -2.04
C GLU A 174 14.97 -10.68 -3.33
N ASN A 175 14.35 -10.43 -4.48
CA ASN A 175 14.99 -10.69 -5.77
C ASN A 175 16.16 -9.72 -6.03
N LEU A 176 16.06 -8.46 -5.62
CA LEU A 176 17.16 -7.49 -5.66
C LEU A 176 18.37 -7.98 -4.86
N LYS A 177 18.16 -8.46 -3.63
CA LYS A 177 19.21 -9.02 -2.79
C LYS A 177 19.88 -10.23 -3.44
N ARG A 178 19.11 -11.10 -4.08
CA ARG A 178 19.60 -12.31 -4.74
C ARG A 178 20.30 -12.04 -6.07
N LEU A 179 19.77 -11.13 -6.88
CA LEU A 179 20.23 -10.84 -8.23
C LEU A 179 21.21 -9.66 -8.28
N GLY A 180 21.13 -8.73 -7.33
CA GLY A 180 21.92 -7.50 -7.35
C GLY A 180 23.44 -7.69 -7.27
N GLN A 181 23.90 -8.90 -6.90
CA GLN A 181 25.30 -9.29 -6.94
C GLN A 181 25.78 -9.75 -8.33
N LYS A 182 24.87 -9.90 -9.29
CA LYS A 182 25.18 -10.29 -10.67
C LYS A 182 25.26 -9.07 -11.58
N SER A 183 26.11 -9.10 -12.58
CA SER A 183 26.31 -8.00 -13.53
C SER A 183 25.03 -7.61 -14.29
N ASP A 184 24.14 -8.57 -14.56
CA ASP A 184 22.88 -8.43 -15.28
C ASP A 184 21.62 -8.54 -14.38
N GLY A 185 21.83 -8.58 -13.05
CA GLY A 185 20.77 -8.84 -12.09
C GLY A 185 19.64 -7.82 -12.10
N ARG A 186 19.95 -6.54 -12.34
CA ARG A 186 18.92 -5.49 -12.46
C ARG A 186 18.06 -5.68 -13.71
N GLU A 187 18.66 -6.04 -14.83
CA GLU A 187 17.93 -6.29 -16.07
C GLU A 187 17.00 -7.49 -15.94
N GLN A 188 17.50 -8.60 -15.36
CA GLN A 188 16.67 -9.77 -15.04
C GLN A 188 15.48 -9.42 -14.15
N LEU A 189 15.66 -8.53 -13.16
CA LEU A 189 14.59 -8.10 -12.30
C LEU A 189 13.54 -7.27 -13.05
N TYR A 190 13.97 -6.32 -13.87
CA TYR A 190 13.07 -5.55 -14.73
C TYR A 190 12.30 -6.45 -15.69
N ASP A 191 12.93 -7.46 -16.28
CA ASP A 191 12.29 -8.42 -17.18
C ASP A 191 11.25 -9.27 -16.44
N MET A 192 11.54 -9.67 -15.21
CA MET A 192 10.58 -10.37 -14.36
C MET A 192 9.34 -9.51 -14.09
N ILE A 193 9.54 -8.26 -13.67
CA ILE A 193 8.44 -7.32 -13.39
C ILE A 193 7.64 -7.04 -14.68
N ARG A 194 8.32 -6.78 -15.79
CA ARG A 194 7.70 -6.53 -17.10
C ARG A 194 6.84 -7.71 -17.55
N LYS A 195 7.30 -8.94 -17.35
CA LYS A 195 6.56 -10.15 -17.73
C LYS A 195 5.25 -10.28 -16.95
N GLU A 196 5.29 -10.04 -15.65
CA GLU A 196 4.12 -10.14 -14.79
C GLU A 196 3.08 -9.06 -15.12
N ILE A 197 3.50 -7.79 -15.24
CA ILE A 197 2.62 -6.68 -15.64
C ILE A 197 2.17 -6.84 -17.10
N GLY A 198 3.07 -7.29 -17.97
CA GLY A 198 2.83 -7.46 -19.39
C GLY A 198 1.72 -8.46 -19.70
N THR A 199 1.48 -9.44 -18.83
CA THR A 199 0.34 -10.34 -18.97
C THR A 199 -0.97 -9.55 -18.93
N PHE A 200 -1.13 -8.66 -17.97
CA PHE A 200 -2.33 -7.80 -17.87
C PHE A 200 -2.45 -6.85 -19.06
N THR A 201 -1.37 -6.15 -19.42
CA THR A 201 -1.39 -5.19 -20.53
C THR A 201 -1.71 -5.86 -21.86
N ASN A 202 -1.13 -7.03 -22.14
CA ASN A 202 -1.38 -7.78 -23.37
C ASN A 202 -2.81 -8.34 -23.44
N MET A 203 -3.40 -8.73 -22.31
CA MET A 203 -4.75 -9.28 -22.31
C MET A 203 -5.84 -8.21 -22.37
N PHE A 204 -5.65 -7.08 -21.69
CA PHE A 204 -6.73 -6.12 -21.47
C PHE A 204 -6.50 -4.74 -22.08
N LEU A 205 -5.25 -4.37 -22.41
CA LEU A 205 -4.90 -3.03 -22.89
C LEU A 205 -4.34 -2.99 -24.31
N ARG A 206 -4.28 -4.12 -25.02
CA ARG A 206 -3.62 -4.24 -26.33
C ARG A 206 -4.09 -3.17 -27.36
N GLU A 207 -5.37 -2.81 -27.31
CA GLU A 207 -5.99 -1.83 -28.21
C GLU A 207 -6.65 -0.68 -27.44
N LYS A 208 -6.38 -0.60 -26.13
CA LYS A 208 -7.01 0.36 -25.26
C LYS A 208 -5.96 1.24 -24.61
N LYS A 209 -6.22 2.55 -24.63
CA LYS A 209 -5.45 3.54 -23.90
C LYS A 209 -6.33 4.10 -22.79
N PRO A 210 -6.21 3.60 -21.55
CA PRO A 210 -6.88 4.22 -20.43
C PRO A 210 -6.45 5.68 -20.29
N LYS A 211 -7.39 6.55 -19.98
CA LYS A 211 -7.09 7.97 -19.82
C LYS A 211 -6.35 8.26 -18.52
N TYR A 212 -6.66 7.51 -17.47
CA TYR A 212 -6.14 7.77 -16.15
C TYR A 212 -5.47 6.54 -15.54
N LEU A 213 -4.38 6.79 -14.78
CA LEU A 213 -3.80 5.84 -13.85
C LEU A 213 -4.02 6.34 -12.42
N ILE A 214 -4.77 5.59 -11.62
CA ILE A 214 -4.96 5.83 -10.20
C ILE A 214 -3.96 4.96 -9.46
N MET A 215 -2.97 5.55 -8.79
CA MET A 215 -1.94 4.80 -8.07
C MET A 215 -2.17 4.85 -6.57
N LEU A 216 -2.33 3.69 -5.96
CA LEU A 216 -2.35 3.51 -4.51
C LEU A 216 -0.96 3.01 -4.10
N ASN A 217 -0.13 3.93 -3.61
CA ASN A 217 1.21 3.65 -3.12
C ASN A 217 1.60 4.70 -2.08
N ASP A 218 1.40 4.37 -0.82
CA ASP A 218 1.65 5.27 0.31
C ASP A 218 3.12 5.67 0.42
N GLN A 219 4.06 4.79 0.10
CA GLN A 219 5.50 5.07 0.16
C GLN A 219 5.88 6.14 -0.87
N LEU A 220 5.44 5.95 -2.12
CA LEU A 220 5.69 6.92 -3.19
C LEU A 220 5.05 8.27 -2.88
N LEU A 221 3.80 8.25 -2.41
CA LEU A 221 3.09 9.47 -2.05
C LEU A 221 3.77 10.23 -0.91
N THR A 222 4.24 9.52 0.11
CA THR A 222 4.99 10.12 1.24
C THR A 222 6.23 10.85 0.75
N VAL A 223 7.02 10.23 -0.12
CA VAL A 223 8.22 10.83 -0.69
C VAL A 223 7.87 12.05 -1.56
N LEU A 224 6.82 11.94 -2.40
CA LEU A 224 6.36 13.07 -3.22
C LEU A 224 5.94 14.27 -2.37
N ARG A 225 5.23 14.04 -1.27
CA ARG A 225 4.84 15.11 -0.34
C ARG A 225 6.03 15.76 0.34
N GLN A 226 6.93 14.95 0.89
CA GLN A 226 8.06 15.44 1.69
C GLN A 226 9.14 16.12 0.84
N MET A 227 9.51 15.52 -0.28
CA MET A 227 10.65 16.00 -1.07
C MET A 227 10.27 16.96 -2.19
N TYR A 228 9.04 16.86 -2.70
CA TYR A 228 8.62 17.62 -3.90
C TYR A 228 7.39 18.49 -3.67
N SER A 229 6.93 18.63 -2.42
CA SER A 229 5.77 19.45 -2.04
C SER A 229 4.50 19.10 -2.86
N TYR A 230 4.37 17.82 -3.23
CA TYR A 230 3.22 17.34 -3.99
C TYR A 230 1.92 17.55 -3.18
N LYS A 231 0.89 18.08 -3.85
CA LYS A 231 -0.45 18.26 -3.27
C LYS A 231 -1.42 17.25 -3.91
N GLU A 232 -2.10 16.46 -3.11
CA GLU A 232 -2.96 15.33 -3.52
C GLU A 232 -4.08 15.64 -4.51
N LYS A 233 -4.41 16.91 -4.71
CA LYS A 233 -5.47 17.33 -5.65
C LYS A 233 -4.96 17.56 -7.07
N HIS A 234 -3.68 17.33 -7.33
CA HIS A 234 -3.09 17.57 -8.64
C HIS A 234 -2.92 16.27 -9.41
N PHE A 235 -3.37 16.29 -10.66
CA PHE A 235 -2.99 15.26 -11.62
C PHE A 235 -1.56 15.49 -12.07
N LEU A 236 -0.82 14.41 -12.20
CA LEU A 236 0.48 14.40 -12.85
C LEU A 236 0.35 13.84 -14.26
N THR A 237 1.11 14.39 -15.18
CA THR A 237 1.38 13.73 -16.46
C THR A 237 2.34 12.57 -16.27
N LYS A 238 2.38 11.67 -17.25
CA LYS A 238 3.35 10.57 -17.26
C LYS A 238 4.80 11.09 -17.19
N ASP A 239 5.10 12.15 -17.95
CA ASP A 239 6.45 12.74 -18.00
C ASP A 239 6.85 13.37 -16.67
N GLU A 240 5.93 14.09 -16.00
CA GLU A 240 6.16 14.63 -14.67
C GLU A 240 6.47 13.52 -13.64
N MET A 241 5.69 12.45 -13.64
CA MET A 241 5.92 11.32 -12.74
C MET A 241 7.25 10.63 -13.03
N LEU A 242 7.57 10.37 -14.30
CA LEU A 242 8.85 9.79 -14.69
C LEU A 242 10.02 10.71 -14.31
N HIS A 243 9.83 12.04 -14.41
CA HIS A 243 10.83 13.00 -13.94
C HIS A 243 11.05 12.88 -12.42
N TYR A 244 9.99 12.83 -11.61
CA TYR A 244 10.10 12.60 -10.17
C TYR A 244 10.77 11.27 -9.85
N LEU A 245 10.35 10.18 -10.49
CA LEU A 245 10.96 8.87 -10.29
C LEU A 245 12.45 8.86 -10.64
N LYS A 246 12.83 9.47 -11.77
CA LYS A 246 14.24 9.58 -12.16
C LYS A 246 15.08 10.36 -11.16
N LYS A 247 14.52 11.41 -10.58
CA LYS A 247 15.16 12.21 -9.54
C LYS A 247 15.30 11.39 -8.25
N MET A 248 14.21 10.74 -7.80
CA MET A 248 14.22 9.83 -6.67
C MET A 248 15.22 8.68 -6.83
N GLY A 249 15.29 8.08 -8.02
CA GLY A 249 16.25 7.01 -8.31
C GLY A 249 17.71 7.43 -8.17
N LYS A 250 18.04 8.68 -8.47
CA LYS A 250 19.36 9.26 -8.20
C LYS A 250 19.60 9.46 -6.70
N ASP A 251 18.59 9.99 -6.00
CA ASP A 251 18.66 10.25 -4.58
C ASP A 251 18.77 8.95 -3.77
N VAL A 252 18.06 7.90 -4.16
CA VAL A 252 18.18 6.54 -3.57
C VAL A 252 19.57 5.94 -3.84
N SER A 253 20.11 6.10 -5.04
CA SER A 253 21.48 5.66 -5.34
C SER A 253 22.52 6.37 -4.48
N TYR A 254 22.27 7.61 -4.13
CA TYR A 254 23.11 8.42 -3.24
C TYR A 254 23.04 7.92 -1.78
N THR A 255 21.86 7.50 -1.33
CA THR A 255 21.64 6.98 0.03
C THR A 255 22.28 5.60 0.21
N VAL A 256 22.19 4.73 -0.79
CA VAL A 256 22.86 3.41 -0.81
C VAL A 256 24.39 3.53 -0.82
N SER A 257 24.94 4.64 -1.35
CA SER A 257 26.39 4.90 -1.32
C SER A 257 26.88 5.55 -0.02
N GLY A 258 26.03 5.77 0.97
CA GLY A 258 26.42 6.28 2.31
C GLY A 258 26.65 7.81 2.37
N GLN A 259 26.28 8.56 1.35
CA GLN A 259 26.59 10.00 1.26
C GLN A 259 25.39 10.96 1.44
N GLY A 260 24.22 10.46 1.83
CA GLY A 260 23.06 11.34 2.07
C GLY A 260 21.90 10.64 2.76
N GLN A 261 21.43 11.20 3.86
CA GLN A 261 20.17 10.82 4.55
C GLN A 261 19.00 11.60 3.96
N LEU A 262 18.57 11.27 2.75
CA LEU A 262 17.41 11.92 2.14
C LEU A 262 16.11 11.12 2.31
N ILE A 263 16.21 9.81 2.50
CA ILE A 263 15.07 8.92 2.74
C ILE A 263 15.46 7.93 3.84
N ASP A 264 14.76 7.98 4.97
CA ASP A 264 14.90 6.97 6.01
C ASP A 264 14.16 5.70 5.59
N ASP A 265 14.86 4.81 4.89
CA ASP A 265 14.36 3.52 4.39
C ASP A 265 15.28 2.37 4.84
N PRO A 266 15.41 2.12 6.16
CA PRO A 266 16.28 1.07 6.67
C PRO A 266 15.84 -0.35 6.27
N ASP A 267 14.60 -0.53 5.77
CA ASP A 267 14.11 -1.81 5.26
C ASP A 267 14.37 -2.01 3.77
N GLU A 268 14.96 -1.03 3.11
CA GLU A 268 15.22 -1.08 1.67
C GLU A 268 13.94 -1.35 0.84
N MET A 269 12.79 -0.85 1.32
CA MET A 269 11.50 -1.04 0.65
C MET A 269 11.21 0.00 -0.41
N PHE A 270 11.82 1.19 -0.31
CA PHE A 270 11.58 2.27 -1.26
C PHE A 270 11.97 1.89 -2.70
N LEU A 271 13.17 1.36 -2.88
CA LEU A 271 13.65 0.94 -4.21
C LEU A 271 12.75 -0.11 -4.87
N PRO A 272 12.25 -1.15 -4.17
CA PRO A 272 11.24 -2.07 -4.70
C PRO A 272 9.94 -1.40 -5.16
N PHE A 273 9.38 -0.49 -4.35
CA PHE A 273 8.18 0.27 -4.72
C PHE A 273 8.44 1.17 -5.94
N PHE A 274 9.60 1.81 -5.98
CA PHE A 274 10.06 2.60 -7.12
C PHE A 274 10.12 1.75 -8.40
N LEU A 275 10.78 0.60 -8.39
CA LEU A 275 10.94 -0.28 -9.55
C LEU A 275 9.59 -0.78 -10.08
N LEU A 276 8.66 -1.12 -9.20
CA LEU A 276 7.30 -1.51 -9.59
C LEU A 276 6.58 -0.34 -10.25
N SER A 277 6.63 0.84 -9.66
CA SER A 277 5.99 2.04 -10.20
C SER A 277 6.59 2.44 -11.54
N ASP A 278 7.92 2.48 -11.64
CA ASP A 278 8.63 2.82 -12.88
C ASP A 278 8.29 1.84 -14.02
N THR A 279 8.33 0.54 -13.74
CA THR A 279 7.98 -0.47 -14.74
C THR A 279 6.53 -0.36 -15.19
N LEU A 280 5.61 -0.11 -14.26
CA LEU A 280 4.19 0.06 -14.56
C LEU A 280 3.96 1.26 -15.49
N LEU A 281 4.61 2.39 -15.20
CA LEU A 281 4.53 3.58 -16.03
C LEU A 281 5.08 3.36 -17.45
N HIS A 282 6.14 2.58 -17.59
CA HIS A 282 6.72 2.29 -18.91
C HIS A 282 5.89 1.29 -19.73
N GLN A 283 5.15 0.40 -19.06
CA GLN A 283 4.35 -0.62 -19.75
C GLN A 283 2.92 -0.21 -20.11
N MET A 284 2.44 0.88 -19.54
CA MET A 284 1.08 1.35 -19.77
C MET A 284 1.10 2.73 -20.43
N ASP A 285 0.18 2.95 -21.34
CA ASP A 285 -0.06 4.27 -21.92
C ASP A 285 -1.33 4.87 -21.31
N PHE A 286 -1.24 6.11 -20.82
CA PHE A 286 -2.31 6.89 -20.19
C PHE A 286 -1.95 8.38 -20.23
N ASP A 287 -2.94 9.26 -20.03
CA ASP A 287 -2.72 10.70 -20.12
C ASP A 287 -2.30 11.31 -18.77
N LYS A 288 -2.96 10.90 -17.68
CA LYS A 288 -2.76 11.50 -16.35
C LYS A 288 -2.72 10.45 -15.24
N ILE A 289 -2.00 10.80 -14.17
CA ILE A 289 -1.87 10.01 -12.95
C ILE A 289 -2.56 10.74 -11.81
N TYR A 290 -3.25 9.98 -10.98
CA TYR A 290 -3.87 10.46 -9.76
C TYR A 290 -3.43 9.61 -8.57
N LEU A 291 -2.99 10.26 -7.48
CA LEU A 291 -2.62 9.62 -6.22
C LEU A 291 -3.58 10.10 -5.13
N PRO A 292 -4.63 9.33 -4.83
CA PRO A 292 -5.67 9.75 -3.88
C PRO A 292 -5.19 9.78 -2.42
N GLY A 293 -4.10 9.08 -2.08
CA GLY A 293 -3.65 8.93 -0.70
C GLY A 293 -4.59 8.09 0.15
N ALA A 294 -5.35 7.21 -0.50
CA ALA A 294 -6.33 6.33 0.14
C ALA A 294 -5.76 4.92 0.28
N SER A 295 -6.06 4.26 1.40
CA SER A 295 -5.59 2.92 1.73
C SER A 295 -6.64 2.14 2.53
N VAL A 296 -6.31 0.92 2.95
CA VAL A 296 -7.22 0.05 3.71
C VAL A 296 -7.74 0.70 5.01
N PRO A 297 -6.92 1.39 5.84
CA PRO A 297 -7.41 2.05 7.04
C PRO A 297 -8.51 3.09 6.80
N GLU A 298 -8.44 3.86 5.72
CA GLU A 298 -9.51 4.79 5.34
C GLU A 298 -10.81 4.04 5.01
N GLY A 299 -10.72 2.92 4.29
CA GLY A 299 -11.86 2.06 4.00
C GLY A 299 -12.50 1.50 5.26
N MET A 300 -11.70 1.06 6.23
CA MET A 300 -12.19 0.60 7.54
C MET A 300 -12.95 1.69 8.29
N ALA A 301 -12.42 2.92 8.27
CA ALA A 301 -13.08 4.05 8.93
C ALA A 301 -14.40 4.43 8.25
N LEU A 302 -14.50 4.27 6.92
CA LEU A 302 -15.72 4.51 6.16
C LEU A 302 -16.80 3.45 6.42
N GLU A 303 -16.45 2.19 6.67
CA GLU A 303 -17.42 1.16 7.06
C GLU A 303 -18.01 1.42 8.45
N TYR A 304 -17.28 2.11 9.31
CA TYR A 304 -17.75 2.50 10.63
C TYR A 304 -18.61 3.78 10.62
N ALA A 305 -18.41 4.66 9.65
CA ALA A 305 -19.07 5.98 9.54
C ALA A 305 -20.56 5.86 9.26
#